data_98d94363a9f2a710fb8b4d49c742ff6e
#
_entry.id   98d94363a9f2a710fb8b4d49c742ff6e
#
_cell.length_a   1.000
_cell.length_b   1.000
_cell.length_c   1.000
_cell.angle_alpha   90.00
_cell.angle_beta   90.00
_cell.angle_gamma   90.00
#
_symmetry.space_group_name_H-M   'P 1'
#
loop_
_entity.id
_entity.type
_entity.pdbx_description
1 polymer ?
#
loop_
_entity_poly.entity_id
_entity_poly.type
_entity_poly.pdbx_seq_one_letter_code
_entity_poly.pdbx_strand_id
1 'polypeptide(L)'
;MNQTSLLSGNIRQQILTLAVPLLLGNILQQLYNTADSLIVGRFLGTNAFASVGISGSLMNLFIFILDGFCAGITVILGQFYGSGDRKKYREEVFTALLLGMIIALIISGVCTVFLDPILNLIHTPDELIPYAESYLFIILAGALFTCLYNLLSGILRSIGNTRVALSFLAAAITVNIALDFLFIGILRLGTGGAAAATILSQFFSAICCFLYLRDTYPGLLCRREDIGAHKDLMIHTLRYGLISALQASSLYIGKILVQGSVNTLGTPGIAAYTAATRIEGFANSFGDSGGNAVSVMVSQNLGAGNHDRVKKSLFWGLMLNWTVCVVISLFMFFGSNPALRLFLSSSDELALYYGNSYIRLISVFYIFCFTGSAYMGYFKGQGYMVIAFCGTTLHIIFRAICSAIIIGKMGLTAVALFSGLGWILCVTFLTINFIRIAGKNANIPFSHDPN
;
A
#
# COMPACT_ATOMS: atom_id res chain seq x y z
N MET A 1 -1.53 3.01 -29.19
CA MET A 1 -0.77 3.98 -28.36
C MET A 1 0.65 3.44 -28.21
N ASN A 2 1.67 4.18 -28.68
CA ASN A 2 3.07 3.77 -28.54
C ASN A 2 3.41 3.63 -27.06
N GLN A 3 3.67 2.38 -26.61
CA GLN A 3 4.24 2.14 -25.30
C GLN A 3 5.59 2.85 -25.26
N THR A 4 5.73 3.82 -24.38
CA THR A 4 7.04 4.37 -24.06
C THR A 4 7.84 3.28 -23.38
N SER A 5 8.78 2.66 -24.09
CA SER A 5 9.68 1.69 -23.51
C SER A 5 10.40 2.31 -22.32
N LEU A 6 10.27 1.75 -21.13
CA LEU A 6 10.99 2.24 -19.94
C LEU A 6 12.49 1.95 -20.01
N LEU A 7 12.92 1.19 -21.00
CA LEU A 7 14.32 0.82 -21.22
C LEU A 7 15.13 1.88 -21.98
N SER A 8 14.46 2.85 -22.61
CA SER A 8 15.09 3.92 -23.39
C SER A 8 14.41 5.26 -23.15
N GLY A 9 15.03 6.38 -23.54
CA GLY A 9 14.45 7.72 -23.39
C GLY A 9 14.71 8.38 -22.04
N ASN A 10 13.97 9.45 -21.74
CA ASN A 10 14.18 10.32 -20.58
C ASN A 10 13.61 9.71 -19.29
N ILE A 11 14.47 9.33 -18.36
CA ILE A 11 14.11 8.68 -17.08
C ILE A 11 13.22 9.58 -16.23
N ARG A 12 13.51 10.87 -16.12
CA ARG A 12 12.71 11.82 -15.34
C ARG A 12 11.26 11.85 -15.81
N GLN A 13 11.04 11.95 -17.11
CA GLN A 13 9.69 11.96 -17.69
C GLN A 13 8.97 10.62 -17.48
N GLN A 14 9.69 9.50 -17.57
CA GLN A 14 9.14 8.18 -17.37
C GLN A 14 8.70 7.95 -15.92
N ILE A 15 9.53 8.36 -14.94
CA ILE A 15 9.16 8.28 -13.50
C ILE A 15 7.92 9.13 -13.24
N LEU A 16 7.82 10.35 -13.78
CA LEU A 16 6.63 11.18 -13.64
C LEU A 16 5.39 10.52 -14.26
N THR A 17 5.54 9.95 -15.45
CA THR A 17 4.44 9.25 -16.15
C THR A 17 3.93 8.04 -15.36
N LEU A 18 4.80 7.37 -14.61
CA LEU A 18 4.43 6.27 -13.72
C LEU A 18 3.85 6.80 -12.40
N ALA A 19 4.50 7.79 -11.78
CA ALA A 19 4.16 8.26 -10.44
C ALA A 19 2.79 8.97 -10.39
N VAL A 20 2.46 9.79 -11.40
CA VAL A 20 1.20 10.57 -11.40
C VAL A 20 -0.05 9.66 -11.38
N PRO A 21 -0.20 8.64 -12.23
CA PRO A 21 -1.34 7.73 -12.12
C PRO A 21 -1.37 6.94 -10.81
N LEU A 22 -0.22 6.53 -10.26
CA LEU A 22 -0.15 5.85 -8.97
C LEU A 22 -0.60 6.78 -7.83
N LEU A 23 -0.19 8.04 -7.86
CA LEU A 23 -0.63 9.05 -6.90
C LEU A 23 -2.14 9.28 -6.97
N LEU A 24 -2.67 9.48 -8.17
CA LEU A 24 -4.11 9.64 -8.36
C LEU A 24 -4.89 8.41 -7.88
N GLY A 25 -4.34 7.21 -8.10
CA GLY A 25 -4.92 5.96 -7.59
C GLY A 25 -4.96 5.94 -6.07
N ASN A 26 -3.87 6.31 -5.39
CA ASN A 26 -3.82 6.37 -3.93
C ASN A 26 -4.79 7.41 -3.35
N ILE A 27 -4.90 8.58 -3.98
CA ILE A 27 -5.85 9.63 -3.58
C ILE A 27 -7.30 9.14 -3.78
N LEU A 28 -7.61 8.55 -4.93
CA LEU A 28 -8.94 7.99 -5.19
C LEU A 28 -9.32 6.91 -4.18
N GLN A 29 -8.36 6.06 -3.78
CA GLN A 29 -8.57 5.03 -2.76
C GLN A 29 -8.89 5.66 -1.39
N GLN A 30 -8.23 6.76 -1.00
CA GLN A 30 -8.53 7.47 0.24
C GLN A 30 -9.92 8.12 0.21
N LEU A 31 -10.29 8.73 -0.93
CA LEU A 31 -11.62 9.32 -1.11
C LEU A 31 -12.72 8.24 -1.10
N TYR A 32 -12.47 7.11 -1.74
CA TYR A 32 -13.36 5.96 -1.73
C TYR A 32 -13.65 5.47 -0.30
N ASN A 33 -12.61 5.19 0.49
CA ASN A 33 -12.77 4.73 1.88
C ASN A 33 -13.59 5.72 2.72
N THR A 34 -13.46 7.01 2.43
CA THR A 34 -14.24 8.06 3.09
C THR A 34 -15.70 8.05 2.63
N ALA A 35 -15.94 7.93 1.33
CA ALA A 35 -17.29 7.89 0.76
C ALA A 35 -18.09 6.66 1.24
N ASP A 36 -17.48 5.47 1.22
CA ASP A 36 -18.07 4.23 1.71
C ASP A 36 -18.50 4.37 3.19
N SER A 37 -17.61 4.87 4.05
CA SER A 37 -17.91 5.11 5.46
C SER A 37 -19.07 6.11 5.65
N LEU A 38 -19.15 7.17 4.83
CA LEU A 38 -20.22 8.16 4.89
C LEU A 38 -21.57 7.57 4.47
N ILE A 39 -21.60 6.74 3.42
CA ILE A 39 -22.82 6.06 2.93
C ILE A 39 -23.34 5.14 4.03
N VAL A 40 -22.48 4.28 4.59
CA VAL A 40 -22.86 3.39 5.69
C VAL A 40 -23.41 4.17 6.88
N GLY A 41 -22.70 5.21 7.32
CA GLY A 41 -23.14 6.02 8.46
C GLY A 41 -24.49 6.71 8.26
N ARG A 42 -24.72 7.22 7.05
CA ARG A 42 -25.96 7.96 6.73
C ARG A 42 -27.19 7.06 6.59
N PHE A 43 -27.03 5.89 5.99
CA PHE A 43 -28.15 4.98 5.69
C PHE A 43 -28.41 3.93 6.76
N LEU A 44 -27.38 3.45 7.46
CA LEU A 44 -27.51 2.36 8.44
C LEU A 44 -27.39 2.83 9.90
N GLY A 45 -27.00 4.08 10.11
CA GLY A 45 -26.90 4.68 11.44
C GLY A 45 -25.58 4.38 12.17
N THR A 46 -25.52 4.83 13.45
CA THR A 46 -24.26 4.90 14.22
C THR A 46 -23.66 3.54 14.53
N ASN A 47 -24.48 2.52 14.87
CA ASN A 47 -23.98 1.19 15.21
C ASN A 47 -23.34 0.50 14.02
N ALA A 48 -23.96 0.58 12.83
CA ALA A 48 -23.41 0.05 11.61
C ALA A 48 -22.11 0.78 11.21
N PHE A 49 -22.08 2.12 11.35
CA PHE A 49 -20.87 2.90 11.09
C PHE A 49 -19.72 2.52 12.02
N ALA A 50 -20.00 2.39 13.34
CA ALA A 50 -19.01 1.96 14.32
C ALA A 50 -18.49 0.55 14.04
N SER A 51 -19.41 -0.38 13.69
CA SER A 51 -19.08 -1.75 13.33
C SER A 51 -18.19 -1.83 12.08
N VAL A 52 -18.52 -1.10 11.02
CA VAL A 52 -17.67 -1.03 9.80
C VAL A 52 -16.31 -0.39 10.13
N GLY A 53 -16.24 0.54 11.08
CA GLY A 53 -14.96 1.08 11.57
C GLY A 53 -14.07 0.04 12.24
N ILE A 54 -14.64 -0.80 13.11
CA ILE A 54 -13.94 -1.91 13.78
C ILE A 54 -13.55 -2.96 12.75
N SER A 55 -14.50 -3.40 11.93
CA SER A 55 -14.30 -4.38 10.86
C SER A 55 -13.27 -3.89 9.84
N GLY A 56 -13.28 -2.60 9.52
CA GLY A 56 -12.32 -1.96 8.61
C GLY A 56 -10.87 -2.11 9.09
N SER A 57 -10.63 -2.10 10.39
CA SER A 57 -9.30 -2.32 10.94
C SER A 57 -8.80 -3.75 10.69
N LEU A 58 -9.64 -4.76 10.87
CA LEU A 58 -9.31 -6.16 10.56
C LEU A 58 -9.19 -6.38 9.05
N MET A 59 -10.15 -5.88 8.29
CA MET A 59 -10.15 -5.95 6.83
C MET A 59 -8.87 -5.35 6.24
N ASN A 60 -8.44 -4.18 6.73
CA ASN A 60 -7.22 -3.54 6.26
C ASN A 60 -5.99 -4.42 6.51
N LEU A 61 -5.89 -5.10 7.65
CA LEU A 61 -4.78 -6.02 7.90
C LEU A 61 -4.71 -7.13 6.82
N PHE A 62 -5.85 -7.75 6.50
CA PHE A 62 -5.93 -8.81 5.49
C PHE A 62 -5.64 -8.28 4.08
N ILE A 63 -6.18 -7.11 3.74
CA ILE A 63 -5.93 -6.46 2.45
C ILE A 63 -4.44 -6.11 2.32
N PHE A 64 -3.78 -5.57 3.35
CA PHE A 64 -2.36 -5.25 3.30
C PHE A 64 -1.48 -6.49 3.11
N ILE A 65 -1.87 -7.66 3.64
CA ILE A 65 -1.17 -8.91 3.37
C ILE A 65 -1.26 -9.26 1.88
N LEU A 66 -2.46 -9.23 1.30
CA LEU A 66 -2.70 -9.54 -0.11
C LEU A 66 -2.04 -8.51 -1.04
N ASP A 67 -2.18 -7.22 -0.76
CA ASP A 67 -1.55 -6.13 -1.53
C ASP A 67 -0.03 -6.22 -1.50
N GLY A 68 0.53 -6.48 -0.32
CA GLY A 68 1.97 -6.68 -0.16
C GLY A 68 2.46 -7.87 -0.98
N PHE A 69 1.74 -9.00 -0.95
CA PHE A 69 2.05 -10.17 -1.74
C PHE A 69 2.05 -9.85 -3.25
N CYS A 70 0.99 -9.22 -3.74
CA CYS A 70 0.86 -8.80 -5.14
C CYS A 70 1.93 -7.77 -5.55
N ALA A 71 2.32 -6.87 -4.64
CA ALA A 71 3.38 -5.90 -4.90
C ALA A 71 4.75 -6.56 -5.10
N GLY A 72 5.07 -7.60 -4.30
CA GLY A 72 6.28 -8.41 -4.49
C GLY A 72 6.33 -9.09 -5.85
N ILE A 73 5.22 -9.67 -6.29
CA ILE A 73 5.07 -10.31 -7.60
C ILE A 73 5.23 -9.31 -8.74
N THR A 74 4.69 -8.10 -8.60
CA THR A 74 4.81 -7.04 -9.62
C THR A 74 6.27 -6.75 -9.96
N VAL A 75 7.19 -6.87 -8.99
CA VAL A 75 8.63 -6.69 -9.21
C VAL A 75 9.21 -7.81 -10.08
N ILE A 76 8.89 -9.07 -9.78
CA ILE A 76 9.36 -10.24 -10.55
C ILE A 76 8.88 -10.13 -12.00
N LEU A 77 7.60 -9.83 -12.19
CA LEU A 77 7.01 -9.59 -13.49
C LEU A 77 7.72 -8.45 -14.25
N GLY A 78 8.07 -7.35 -13.54
CA GLY A 78 8.83 -6.24 -14.11
C GLY A 78 10.21 -6.66 -14.59
N GLN A 79 10.91 -7.49 -13.83
CA GLN A 79 12.23 -8.04 -14.21
C GLN A 79 12.14 -8.94 -15.45
N PHE A 80 11.19 -9.89 -15.49
CA PHE A 80 10.99 -10.73 -16.66
C PHE A 80 10.49 -9.96 -17.89
N TYR A 81 9.66 -8.93 -17.68
CA TYR A 81 9.27 -8.06 -18.77
C TYR A 81 10.45 -7.30 -19.36
N GLY A 82 11.32 -6.76 -18.51
CA GLY A 82 12.52 -6.03 -18.88
C GLY A 82 13.55 -6.90 -19.59
N SER A 83 13.75 -8.16 -19.17
CA SER A 83 14.66 -9.11 -19.81
C SER A 83 14.19 -9.57 -21.21
N GLY A 84 12.91 -9.32 -21.56
CA GLY A 84 12.32 -9.79 -22.81
C GLY A 84 11.95 -11.28 -22.80
N ASP A 85 12.18 -12.00 -21.70
CA ASP A 85 11.84 -13.42 -21.56
C ASP A 85 10.33 -13.60 -21.39
N ARG A 86 9.62 -13.61 -22.51
CA ARG A 86 8.16 -13.72 -22.54
C ARG A 86 7.65 -15.06 -21.99
N LYS A 87 8.46 -16.12 -22.11
CA LYS A 87 8.08 -17.44 -21.58
C LYS A 87 8.08 -17.42 -20.06
N LYS A 88 9.20 -17.02 -19.43
CA LYS A 88 9.26 -16.88 -17.96
C LYS A 88 8.25 -15.88 -17.42
N TYR A 89 7.97 -14.80 -18.16
CA TYR A 89 6.92 -13.86 -17.77
C TYR A 89 5.54 -14.54 -17.67
N ARG A 90 5.14 -15.36 -18.66
CA ARG A 90 3.85 -16.07 -18.65
C ARG A 90 3.80 -17.17 -17.58
N GLU A 91 4.91 -17.90 -17.40
CA GLU A 91 5.05 -18.89 -16.33
C GLU A 91 4.89 -18.23 -14.94
N GLU A 92 5.47 -17.02 -14.76
CA GLU A 92 5.30 -16.23 -13.53
C GLU A 92 3.87 -15.75 -13.37
N VAL A 93 3.20 -15.29 -14.43
CA VAL A 93 1.77 -14.91 -14.36
C VAL A 93 0.92 -16.08 -13.88
N PHE A 94 1.16 -17.31 -14.40
CA PHE A 94 0.47 -18.51 -13.94
C PHE A 94 0.77 -18.81 -12.47
N THR A 95 2.06 -18.83 -12.11
CA THR A 95 2.51 -19.09 -10.74
C THR A 95 1.94 -18.08 -9.74
N ALA A 96 1.95 -16.80 -10.11
CA ALA A 96 1.40 -15.71 -9.31
C ALA A 96 -0.11 -15.85 -9.07
N LEU A 97 -0.86 -16.17 -10.12
CA LEU A 97 -2.31 -16.41 -10.02
C LEU A 97 -2.59 -17.63 -9.14
N LEU A 98 -1.88 -18.74 -9.37
CA LEU A 98 -2.05 -19.96 -8.57
C LEU A 98 -1.76 -19.71 -7.09
N LEU A 99 -0.59 -19.18 -6.77
CA LEU A 99 -0.17 -18.95 -5.38
C LEU A 99 -1.00 -17.85 -4.71
N GLY A 100 -1.32 -16.78 -5.43
CA GLY A 100 -2.17 -15.71 -4.91
C GLY A 100 -3.56 -16.19 -4.55
N MET A 101 -4.18 -17.03 -5.40
CA MET A 101 -5.48 -17.64 -5.11
C MET A 101 -5.42 -18.61 -3.93
N ILE A 102 -4.37 -19.44 -3.84
CA ILE A 102 -4.17 -20.33 -2.68
C ILE A 102 -4.01 -19.53 -1.39
N ILE A 103 -3.19 -18.49 -1.38
CA ILE A 103 -2.98 -17.64 -0.21
C ILE A 103 -4.27 -16.91 0.17
N ALA A 104 -5.00 -16.37 -0.79
CA ALA A 104 -6.29 -15.73 -0.54
C ALA A 104 -7.31 -16.71 0.07
N LEU A 105 -7.37 -17.96 -0.44
CA LEU A 105 -8.21 -19.02 0.13
C LEU A 105 -7.81 -19.39 1.56
N ILE A 106 -6.51 -19.53 1.83
CA ILE A 106 -6.02 -19.86 3.17
C ILE A 106 -6.37 -18.73 4.15
N ILE A 107 -6.08 -17.47 3.79
CA ILE A 107 -6.41 -16.30 4.63
C ILE A 107 -7.91 -16.23 4.86
N SER A 108 -8.71 -16.33 3.80
CA SER A 108 -10.17 -16.31 3.88
C SER A 108 -10.70 -17.43 4.79
N GLY A 109 -10.27 -18.66 4.57
CA GLY A 109 -10.72 -19.81 5.33
C GLY A 109 -10.33 -19.73 6.82
N VAL A 110 -9.05 -19.43 7.11
CA VAL A 110 -8.58 -19.29 8.50
C VAL A 110 -9.30 -18.15 9.20
N CYS A 111 -9.39 -16.96 8.55
CA CYS A 111 -10.03 -15.81 9.20
C CYS A 111 -11.54 -16.00 9.37
N THR A 112 -12.21 -16.71 8.48
CA THR A 112 -13.64 -17.02 8.63
C THR A 112 -13.87 -17.99 9.79
N VAL A 113 -13.03 -19.04 9.94
CA VAL A 113 -13.15 -20.01 11.05
C VAL A 113 -12.87 -19.36 12.41
N PHE A 114 -11.94 -18.40 12.45
CA PHE A 114 -11.56 -17.71 13.69
C PHE A 114 -12.21 -16.32 13.84
N LEU A 115 -13.28 -16.02 13.08
CA LEU A 115 -13.88 -14.68 13.06
C LEU A 115 -14.39 -14.27 14.44
N ASP A 116 -15.20 -15.10 15.09
CA ASP A 116 -15.74 -14.85 16.44
C ASP A 116 -14.64 -14.71 17.51
N PRO A 117 -13.66 -15.65 17.61
CA PRO A 117 -12.49 -15.46 18.48
C PRO A 117 -11.74 -14.16 18.24
N ILE A 118 -11.58 -13.72 16.98
CA ILE A 118 -10.88 -12.48 16.63
C ILE A 118 -11.69 -11.26 17.09
N LEU A 119 -13.00 -11.22 16.83
CA LEU A 119 -13.88 -10.13 17.27
C LEU A 119 -13.92 -10.01 18.80
N ASN A 120 -13.97 -11.13 19.50
CA ASN A 120 -13.91 -11.18 20.97
C ASN A 120 -12.55 -10.73 21.50
N LEU A 121 -11.44 -11.11 20.85
CA LEU A 121 -10.08 -10.72 21.24
C LEU A 121 -9.85 -9.21 21.18
N ILE A 122 -10.48 -8.54 20.21
CA ILE A 122 -10.41 -7.08 20.08
C ILE A 122 -11.47 -6.36 20.91
N HIS A 123 -12.19 -7.08 21.78
CA HIS A 123 -13.24 -6.55 22.68
C HIS A 123 -14.33 -5.79 21.91
N THR A 124 -14.80 -6.35 20.80
CA THR A 124 -15.94 -5.81 20.06
C THR A 124 -17.20 -5.86 20.93
N PRO A 125 -17.94 -4.76 21.12
CA PRO A 125 -19.20 -4.76 21.86
C PRO A 125 -20.21 -5.74 21.24
N ASP A 126 -20.91 -6.51 22.07
CA ASP A 126 -21.87 -7.54 21.63
C ASP A 126 -22.92 -7.02 20.66
N GLU A 127 -23.37 -5.78 20.84
CA GLU A 127 -24.33 -5.10 19.96
C GLU A 127 -23.81 -4.90 18.52
N LEU A 128 -22.48 -4.83 18.34
CA LEU A 128 -21.85 -4.57 17.05
C LEU A 128 -21.40 -5.85 16.34
N ILE A 129 -21.30 -6.98 17.05
CA ILE A 129 -20.83 -8.25 16.51
C ILE A 129 -21.63 -8.68 15.26
N PRO A 130 -22.99 -8.69 15.27
CA PRO A 130 -23.75 -9.16 14.10
C PRO A 130 -23.49 -8.32 12.83
N TYR A 131 -23.28 -7.01 12.98
CA TYR A 131 -22.95 -6.12 11.85
C TYR A 131 -21.52 -6.37 11.34
N ALA A 132 -20.57 -6.61 12.27
CA ALA A 132 -19.18 -6.87 11.95
C ALA A 132 -19.01 -8.24 11.27
N GLU A 133 -19.66 -9.28 11.77
CA GLU A 133 -19.66 -10.62 11.17
C GLU A 133 -20.21 -10.60 9.76
N SER A 134 -21.40 -10.01 9.57
CA SER A 134 -22.02 -9.92 8.24
C SER A 134 -21.12 -9.23 7.23
N TYR A 135 -20.44 -8.15 7.63
CA TYR A 135 -19.51 -7.42 6.79
C TYR A 135 -18.25 -8.23 6.48
N LEU A 136 -17.57 -8.72 7.53
CA LEU A 136 -16.28 -9.41 7.39
C LEU A 136 -16.41 -10.75 6.68
N PHE A 137 -17.47 -11.52 6.94
CA PHE A 137 -17.71 -12.78 6.27
C PHE A 137 -17.76 -12.61 4.74
N ILE A 138 -18.50 -11.61 4.26
CA ILE A 138 -18.62 -11.35 2.81
C ILE A 138 -17.29 -10.86 2.24
N ILE A 139 -16.58 -9.96 2.94
CA ILE A 139 -15.25 -9.49 2.50
C ILE A 139 -14.27 -10.65 2.40
N LEU A 140 -14.23 -11.53 3.40
CA LEU A 140 -13.35 -12.70 3.40
C LEU A 140 -13.73 -13.69 2.30
N ALA A 141 -15.01 -14.00 2.12
CA ALA A 141 -15.49 -14.84 1.02
C ALA A 141 -15.10 -14.28 -0.35
N GLY A 142 -15.08 -12.95 -0.49
CA GLY A 142 -14.68 -12.24 -1.70
C GLY A 142 -13.20 -11.95 -1.85
N ALA A 143 -12.34 -12.34 -0.91
CA ALA A 143 -10.90 -12.06 -0.93
C ALA A 143 -10.18 -12.55 -2.20
N LEU A 144 -10.72 -13.62 -2.82
CA LEU A 144 -10.26 -14.13 -4.12
C LEU A 144 -10.37 -13.09 -5.23
N PHE A 145 -11.47 -12.35 -5.30
CA PHE A 145 -11.70 -11.33 -6.34
C PHE A 145 -10.79 -10.12 -6.12
N THR A 146 -10.59 -9.75 -4.86
CA THR A 146 -9.63 -8.69 -4.49
C THR A 146 -8.20 -9.09 -4.89
N CYS A 147 -7.77 -10.31 -4.58
CA CYS A 147 -6.47 -10.83 -4.97
C CYS A 147 -6.31 -10.86 -6.50
N LEU A 148 -7.30 -11.36 -7.20
CA LEU A 148 -7.30 -11.43 -8.67
C LEU A 148 -7.17 -10.03 -9.30
N TYR A 149 -7.96 -9.07 -8.85
CA TYR A 149 -7.85 -7.68 -9.32
C TYR A 149 -6.46 -7.10 -9.05
N ASN A 150 -5.91 -7.28 -7.85
CA ASN A 150 -4.60 -6.76 -7.50
C ASN A 150 -3.48 -7.39 -8.33
N LEU A 151 -3.53 -8.70 -8.61
CA LEU A 151 -2.58 -9.37 -9.50
C LEU A 151 -2.68 -8.86 -10.94
N LEU A 152 -3.88 -8.77 -11.50
CA LEU A 152 -4.08 -8.27 -12.86
C LEU A 152 -3.66 -6.79 -13.01
N SER A 153 -3.99 -5.96 -12.01
CA SER A 153 -3.50 -4.58 -11.93
C SER A 153 -1.97 -4.53 -11.77
N GLY A 154 -1.37 -5.47 -11.01
CA GLY A 154 0.06 -5.65 -10.88
C GLY A 154 0.74 -5.97 -12.21
N ILE A 155 0.13 -6.82 -13.06
CA ILE A 155 0.58 -7.10 -14.42
C ILE A 155 0.66 -5.80 -15.24
N LEU A 156 -0.40 -4.97 -15.22
CA LEU A 156 -0.40 -3.68 -15.92
C LEU A 156 0.68 -2.73 -15.39
N ARG A 157 0.88 -2.69 -14.08
CA ARG A 157 1.95 -1.87 -13.46
C ARG A 157 3.34 -2.38 -13.82
N SER A 158 3.55 -3.69 -13.86
CA SER A 158 4.84 -4.30 -14.19
C SER A 158 5.32 -3.97 -15.60
N ILE A 159 4.40 -3.78 -16.55
CA ILE A 159 4.70 -3.35 -17.91
C ILE A 159 4.75 -1.82 -18.08
N GLY A 160 4.54 -1.05 -16.99
CA GLY A 160 4.55 0.41 -17.00
C GLY A 160 3.22 1.06 -17.40
N ASN A 161 2.14 0.29 -17.59
CA ASN A 161 0.82 0.83 -17.97
C ASN A 161 -0.03 1.21 -16.75
N THR A 162 0.50 2.13 -15.94
CA THR A 162 -0.15 2.60 -14.70
C THR A 162 -1.42 3.40 -14.96
N ARG A 163 -1.55 4.04 -16.14
CA ARG A 163 -2.75 4.81 -16.51
C ARG A 163 -3.98 3.92 -16.67
N VAL A 164 -3.83 2.77 -17.32
CA VAL A 164 -4.93 1.82 -17.49
C VAL A 164 -5.29 1.17 -16.16
N ALA A 165 -4.30 0.83 -15.34
CA ALA A 165 -4.54 0.35 -13.97
C ALA A 165 -5.36 1.37 -13.15
N LEU A 166 -5.04 2.67 -13.25
CA LEU A 166 -5.83 3.75 -12.63
C LEU A 166 -7.28 3.80 -13.17
N SER A 167 -7.45 3.66 -14.48
CA SER A 167 -8.80 3.70 -15.09
C SER A 167 -9.70 2.58 -14.56
N PHE A 168 -9.16 1.37 -14.37
CA PHE A 168 -9.92 0.26 -13.79
C PHE A 168 -10.19 0.45 -12.30
N LEU A 169 -9.26 1.06 -11.56
CA LEU A 169 -9.52 1.46 -10.18
C LEU A 169 -10.67 2.48 -10.09
N ALA A 170 -10.64 3.51 -10.93
CA ALA A 170 -11.69 4.52 -10.98
C ALA A 170 -13.05 3.91 -11.34
N ALA A 171 -13.08 2.97 -12.29
CA ALA A 171 -14.30 2.22 -12.64
C ALA A 171 -14.79 1.38 -11.45
N ALA A 172 -13.89 0.67 -10.73
CA ALA A 172 -14.24 -0.08 -9.52
C ALA A 172 -14.93 0.81 -8.48
N ILE A 173 -14.34 1.96 -8.20
CA ILE A 173 -14.87 2.92 -7.22
C ILE A 173 -16.24 3.43 -7.64
N THR A 174 -16.42 3.76 -8.90
CA THR A 174 -17.71 4.24 -9.42
C THR A 174 -18.80 3.17 -9.30
N VAL A 175 -18.49 1.93 -9.71
CA VAL A 175 -19.39 0.78 -9.58
C VAL A 175 -19.72 0.49 -8.12
N ASN A 176 -18.72 0.54 -7.23
CA ASN A 176 -18.93 0.31 -5.81
C ASN A 176 -19.90 1.34 -5.21
N ILE A 177 -19.66 2.65 -5.42
CA ILE A 177 -20.55 3.71 -4.91
C ILE A 177 -21.98 3.51 -5.43
N ALA A 178 -22.16 3.15 -6.71
CA ALA A 178 -23.48 2.87 -7.27
C ALA A 178 -24.15 1.65 -6.60
N LEU A 179 -23.37 0.59 -6.35
CA LEU A 179 -23.87 -0.62 -5.67
C LEU A 179 -24.15 -0.36 -4.19
N ASP A 180 -23.38 0.49 -3.50
CA ASP A 180 -23.66 0.89 -2.12
C ASP A 180 -25.02 1.61 -2.02
N PHE A 181 -25.29 2.56 -2.91
CA PHE A 181 -26.62 3.21 -2.96
C PHE A 181 -27.73 2.20 -3.24
N LEU A 182 -27.50 1.24 -4.12
CA LEU A 182 -28.48 0.20 -4.43
C LEU A 182 -28.69 -0.75 -3.24
N PHE A 183 -27.63 -1.33 -2.70
CA PHE A 183 -27.72 -2.39 -1.69
C PHE A 183 -28.06 -1.84 -0.31
N ILE A 184 -27.48 -0.71 0.06
CA ILE A 184 -27.71 -0.09 1.37
C ILE A 184 -28.93 0.82 1.33
N GLY A 185 -29.03 1.71 0.31
CA GLY A 185 -30.08 2.73 0.24
C GLY A 185 -31.43 2.18 -0.19
N ILE A 186 -31.47 1.35 -1.25
CA ILE A 186 -32.73 0.85 -1.84
C ILE A 186 -33.11 -0.51 -1.27
N LEU A 187 -32.19 -1.51 -1.36
CA LEU A 187 -32.46 -2.89 -0.94
C LEU A 187 -32.33 -3.13 0.56
N ARG A 188 -31.73 -2.19 1.30
CA ARG A 188 -31.55 -2.23 2.77
C ARG A 188 -30.90 -3.51 3.29
N LEU A 189 -29.85 -3.99 2.60
CA LEU A 189 -29.12 -5.21 2.94
C LEU A 189 -28.15 -5.05 4.12
N GLY A 190 -28.16 -3.92 4.82
CA GLY A 190 -27.31 -3.66 5.97
C GLY A 190 -25.82 -3.57 5.61
N THR A 191 -24.95 -3.89 6.61
CA THR A 191 -23.49 -3.88 6.43
C THR A 191 -23.01 -4.93 5.44
N GLY A 192 -23.71 -6.06 5.35
CA GLY A 192 -23.47 -7.08 4.30
C GLY A 192 -23.64 -6.52 2.89
N GLY A 193 -24.57 -5.59 2.69
CA GLY A 193 -24.75 -4.88 1.41
C GLY A 193 -23.51 -4.08 1.01
N ALA A 194 -22.93 -3.34 1.95
CA ALA A 194 -21.66 -2.61 1.73
C ALA A 194 -20.52 -3.55 1.33
N ALA A 195 -20.36 -4.65 2.07
CA ALA A 195 -19.36 -5.66 1.76
C ALA A 195 -19.56 -6.29 0.38
N ALA A 196 -20.82 -6.63 0.03
CA ALA A 196 -21.16 -7.19 -1.27
C ALA A 196 -20.87 -6.19 -2.41
N ALA A 197 -21.17 -4.90 -2.23
CA ALA A 197 -20.85 -3.85 -3.20
C ALA A 197 -19.33 -3.76 -3.45
N THR A 198 -18.52 -3.80 -2.39
CA THR A 198 -17.06 -3.83 -2.47
C THR A 198 -16.58 -5.03 -3.28
N ILE A 199 -17.02 -6.23 -2.96
CA ILE A 199 -16.55 -7.45 -3.63
C ILE A 199 -17.00 -7.52 -5.09
N LEU A 200 -18.23 -7.14 -5.39
CA LEU A 200 -18.74 -7.12 -6.77
C LEU A 200 -18.03 -6.08 -7.64
N SER A 201 -17.66 -4.92 -7.08
CA SER A 201 -16.87 -3.92 -7.80
C SER A 201 -15.46 -4.41 -8.10
N GLN A 202 -14.81 -5.13 -7.17
CA GLN A 202 -13.51 -5.77 -7.38
C GLN A 202 -13.59 -6.86 -8.46
N PHE A 203 -14.62 -7.71 -8.42
CA PHE A 203 -14.86 -8.73 -9.43
C PHE A 203 -15.07 -8.11 -10.83
N PHE A 204 -15.92 -7.08 -10.93
CA PHE A 204 -16.13 -6.34 -12.17
C PHE A 204 -14.80 -5.80 -12.73
N SER A 205 -13.99 -5.16 -11.89
CA SER A 205 -12.70 -4.62 -12.31
C SER A 205 -11.69 -5.68 -12.69
N ALA A 206 -11.70 -6.83 -12.01
CA ALA A 206 -10.87 -7.97 -12.37
C ALA A 206 -11.22 -8.48 -13.78
N ILE A 207 -12.53 -8.61 -14.10
CA ILE A 207 -12.99 -8.98 -15.43
C ILE A 207 -12.53 -7.96 -16.48
N CYS A 208 -12.74 -6.67 -16.24
CA CYS A 208 -12.34 -5.61 -17.15
C CYS A 208 -10.80 -5.60 -17.39
N CYS A 209 -10.02 -5.75 -16.33
CA CYS A 209 -8.56 -5.89 -16.41
C CYS A 209 -8.16 -7.11 -17.26
N PHE A 210 -8.78 -8.26 -17.00
CA PHE A 210 -8.48 -9.49 -17.72
C PHE A 210 -8.81 -9.37 -19.21
N LEU A 211 -10.00 -8.87 -19.56
CA LEU A 211 -10.42 -8.67 -20.94
C LEU A 211 -9.47 -7.71 -21.67
N TYR A 212 -9.11 -6.60 -21.03
CA TYR A 212 -8.15 -5.66 -21.60
C TYR A 212 -6.76 -6.30 -21.84
N LEU A 213 -6.25 -7.05 -20.86
CA LEU A 213 -4.98 -7.75 -20.98
C LEU A 213 -5.02 -8.80 -22.10
N ARG A 214 -6.11 -9.56 -22.20
CA ARG A 214 -6.33 -10.55 -23.24
C ARG A 214 -6.32 -9.92 -24.63
N ASP A 215 -7.01 -8.81 -24.81
CA ASP A 215 -7.22 -8.20 -26.13
C ASP A 215 -6.01 -7.33 -26.53
N THR A 216 -5.34 -6.66 -25.57
CA THR A 216 -4.22 -5.74 -25.86
C THR A 216 -2.85 -6.42 -25.75
N TYR A 217 -2.70 -7.39 -24.83
CA TYR A 217 -1.43 -8.05 -24.51
C TYR A 217 -1.54 -9.58 -24.48
N PRO A 218 -2.07 -10.24 -25.52
CA PRO A 218 -2.29 -11.70 -25.52
C PRO A 218 -1.00 -12.50 -25.31
N GLY A 219 0.16 -11.90 -25.65
CA GLY A 219 1.47 -12.52 -25.45
C GLY A 219 2.01 -12.49 -24.02
N LEU A 220 1.31 -11.83 -23.08
CA LEU A 220 1.69 -11.75 -21.67
C LEU A 220 0.84 -12.65 -20.77
N LEU A 221 -0.30 -13.11 -21.24
CA LEU A 221 -1.15 -14.04 -20.49
C LEU A 221 -0.68 -15.47 -20.66
N CYS A 222 -0.93 -16.27 -19.62
CA CYS A 222 -0.61 -17.69 -19.57
C CYS A 222 -1.28 -18.46 -20.73
N ARG A 223 -0.51 -19.34 -21.38
CA ARG A 223 -0.98 -20.28 -22.37
C ARG A 223 -1.01 -21.69 -21.76
N ARG A 224 -1.67 -22.63 -22.42
CA ARG A 224 -1.73 -24.04 -21.95
C ARG A 224 -0.34 -24.66 -21.76
N GLU A 225 0.62 -24.28 -22.58
CA GLU A 225 2.02 -24.73 -22.51
C GLU A 225 2.80 -24.18 -21.31
N ASP A 226 2.33 -23.07 -20.71
CA ASP A 226 2.97 -22.42 -19.55
C ASP A 226 2.41 -22.97 -18.22
N ILE A 227 1.39 -23.86 -18.28
CA ILE A 227 0.76 -24.47 -17.10
C ILE A 227 1.66 -25.58 -16.58
N GLY A 228 2.28 -25.35 -15.43
CA GLY A 228 3.15 -26.33 -14.79
C GLY A 228 3.61 -25.88 -13.40
N ALA A 229 4.03 -26.83 -12.58
CA ALA A 229 4.62 -26.55 -11.26
C ALA A 229 6.12 -26.26 -11.42
N HIS A 230 6.47 -25.03 -11.73
CA HIS A 230 7.87 -24.56 -11.80
C HIS A 230 8.38 -24.28 -10.37
N LYS A 231 8.93 -25.31 -9.71
CA LYS A 231 9.30 -25.28 -8.28
C LYS A 231 10.17 -24.07 -7.91
N ASP A 232 11.20 -23.78 -8.70
CA ASP A 232 12.12 -22.67 -8.44
C ASP A 232 11.41 -21.32 -8.52
N LEU A 233 10.53 -21.16 -9.53
CA LEU A 233 9.72 -19.97 -9.70
C LEU A 233 8.71 -19.81 -8.55
N MET A 234 8.06 -20.90 -8.12
CA MET A 234 7.14 -20.89 -6.97
C MET A 234 7.85 -20.45 -5.69
N ILE A 235 9.05 -20.96 -5.42
CA ILE A 235 9.85 -20.56 -4.24
C ILE A 235 10.21 -19.08 -4.33
N HIS A 236 10.63 -18.62 -5.50
CA HIS A 236 10.98 -17.22 -5.75
C HIS A 236 9.78 -16.28 -5.54
N THR A 237 8.64 -16.63 -6.13
CA THR A 237 7.37 -15.89 -5.99
C THR A 237 6.89 -15.83 -4.54
N LEU A 238 6.94 -16.97 -3.82
CA LEU A 238 6.59 -17.01 -2.41
C LEU A 238 7.53 -16.12 -1.58
N ARG A 239 8.84 -16.22 -1.81
CA ARG A 239 9.83 -15.41 -1.07
C ARG A 239 9.58 -13.91 -1.26
N TYR A 240 9.40 -13.44 -2.48
CA TYR A 240 9.16 -12.02 -2.77
C TYR A 240 7.80 -11.56 -2.24
N GLY A 241 6.77 -12.35 -2.51
CA GLY A 241 5.41 -12.04 -2.07
C GLY A 241 5.27 -12.01 -0.56
N LEU A 242 5.75 -13.05 0.15
CA LEU A 242 5.62 -13.12 1.61
C LEU A 242 6.44 -12.05 2.33
N ILE A 243 7.69 -11.77 1.90
CA ILE A 243 8.48 -10.70 2.52
C ILE A 243 7.80 -9.34 2.30
N SER A 244 7.25 -9.09 1.11
CA SER A 244 6.50 -7.85 0.85
C SER A 244 5.20 -7.78 1.63
N ALA A 245 4.51 -8.90 1.82
CA ALA A 245 3.33 -9.00 2.68
C ALA A 245 3.67 -8.71 4.15
N LEU A 246 4.77 -9.29 4.67
CA LEU A 246 5.26 -9.01 6.02
C LEU A 246 5.63 -7.53 6.19
N GLN A 247 6.23 -6.91 5.18
CA GLN A 247 6.53 -5.49 5.21
C GLN A 247 5.26 -4.63 5.30
N ALA A 248 4.26 -4.91 4.48
CA ALA A 248 2.99 -4.19 4.49
C ALA A 248 2.24 -4.37 5.81
N SER A 249 2.18 -5.60 6.32
CA SER A 249 1.55 -5.92 7.62
C SER A 249 2.27 -5.24 8.78
N SER A 250 3.61 -5.19 8.77
CA SER A 250 4.37 -4.54 9.85
C SER A 250 4.06 -3.04 9.94
N LEU A 251 3.86 -2.36 8.81
CA LEU A 251 3.41 -0.96 8.80
C LEU A 251 2.07 -0.78 9.51
N TYR A 252 1.12 -1.70 9.26
CA TYR A 252 -0.19 -1.64 9.88
C TYR A 252 -0.15 -1.97 11.38
N ILE A 253 0.59 -3.00 11.77
CA ILE A 253 0.83 -3.36 13.18
C ILE A 253 1.48 -2.19 13.92
N GLY A 254 2.44 -1.52 13.28
CA GLY A 254 3.09 -0.34 13.86
C GLY A 254 2.12 0.81 14.13
N LYS A 255 1.12 1.03 13.27
CA LYS A 255 0.06 2.02 13.51
C LYS A 255 -0.77 1.66 14.74
N ILE A 256 -1.14 0.38 14.90
CA ILE A 256 -1.92 -0.10 16.06
C ILE A 256 -1.13 0.09 17.36
N LEU A 257 0.17 -0.25 17.38
CA LEU A 257 1.01 -0.10 18.57
C LEU A 257 1.13 1.36 19.02
N VAL A 258 1.30 2.28 18.07
CA VAL A 258 1.34 3.71 18.36
C VAL A 258 -0.02 4.23 18.83
N GLN A 259 -1.13 3.75 18.22
CA GLN A 259 -2.47 4.11 18.64
C GLN A 259 -2.71 3.72 20.10
N GLY A 260 -2.24 2.54 20.54
CA GLY A 260 -2.32 2.11 21.93
C GLY A 260 -1.66 3.11 22.88
N SER A 261 -0.49 3.63 22.52
CA SER A 261 0.17 4.69 23.30
C SER A 261 -0.60 6.02 23.29
N VAL A 262 -1.13 6.41 22.13
CA VAL A 262 -1.92 7.66 22.00
C VAL A 262 -3.19 7.61 22.84
N ASN A 263 -3.81 6.45 23.00
CA ASN A 263 -5.02 6.29 23.79
C ASN A 263 -4.85 6.72 25.26
N THR A 264 -3.63 6.70 25.78
CA THR A 264 -3.30 7.19 27.13
C THR A 264 -3.43 8.71 27.29
N LEU A 265 -3.50 9.46 26.18
CA LEU A 265 -3.68 10.93 26.18
C LEU A 265 -5.16 11.37 26.30
N GLY A 266 -6.08 10.42 26.39
CA GLY A 266 -7.51 10.69 26.46
C GLY A 266 -8.12 11.20 25.15
N THR A 267 -9.39 11.57 25.21
CA THR A 267 -10.20 11.94 24.03
C THR A 267 -9.58 13.04 23.15
N PRO A 268 -9.03 14.15 23.69
CA PRO A 268 -8.42 15.19 22.85
C PRO A 268 -7.19 14.70 22.08
N GLY A 269 -6.35 13.86 22.72
CA GLY A 269 -5.16 13.27 22.09
C GLY A 269 -5.53 12.29 20.98
N ILE A 270 -6.53 11.44 21.22
CA ILE A 270 -7.04 10.49 20.23
C ILE A 270 -7.62 11.21 19.01
N ALA A 271 -8.48 12.22 19.25
CA ALA A 271 -9.09 13.01 18.19
C ALA A 271 -8.02 13.73 17.34
N ALA A 272 -7.06 14.38 18.00
CA ALA A 272 -5.94 15.06 17.34
C ALA A 272 -5.11 14.12 16.49
N TYR A 273 -4.73 12.96 17.03
CA TYR A 273 -3.94 11.96 16.29
C TYR A 273 -4.71 11.37 15.11
N THR A 274 -5.99 11.08 15.29
CA THR A 274 -6.85 10.58 14.20
C THR A 274 -6.95 11.59 13.06
N ALA A 275 -7.17 12.87 13.36
CA ALA A 275 -7.20 13.93 12.36
C ALA A 275 -5.83 14.08 11.66
N ALA A 276 -4.73 14.10 12.43
CA ALA A 276 -3.39 14.21 11.90
C ALA A 276 -3.03 13.03 10.98
N THR A 277 -3.32 11.80 11.35
CA THR A 277 -3.03 10.61 10.52
C THR A 277 -3.83 10.57 9.22
N ARG A 278 -5.03 11.16 9.17
CA ARG A 278 -5.78 11.36 7.91
C ARG A 278 -5.03 12.30 6.97
N ILE A 279 -4.51 13.42 7.48
CA ILE A 279 -3.71 14.37 6.70
C ILE A 279 -2.39 13.71 6.24
N GLU A 280 -1.71 12.98 7.13
CA GLU A 280 -0.51 12.21 6.78
C GLU A 280 -0.76 11.16 5.70
N GLY A 281 -1.93 10.51 5.69
CA GLY A 281 -2.30 9.54 4.67
C GLY A 281 -2.26 10.12 3.27
N PHE A 282 -2.77 11.34 3.09
CA PHE A 282 -2.66 12.06 1.82
C PHE A 282 -1.20 12.42 1.50
N ALA A 283 -0.45 12.96 2.47
CA ALA A 283 0.95 13.34 2.27
C ALA A 283 1.82 12.12 1.89
N ASN A 284 1.66 11.00 2.59
CA ASN A 284 2.40 9.76 2.32
C ASN A 284 2.12 9.19 0.93
N SER A 285 0.90 9.37 0.40
CA SER A 285 0.52 8.92 -0.94
C SER A 285 1.46 9.46 -2.03
N PHE A 286 2.01 10.66 -1.85
CA PHE A 286 2.97 11.25 -2.79
C PHE A 286 4.31 10.50 -2.75
N GLY A 287 4.89 10.31 -1.56
CA GLY A 287 6.17 9.60 -1.40
C GLY A 287 6.09 8.15 -1.86
N ASP A 288 5.02 7.44 -1.50
CA ASP A 288 4.80 6.04 -1.86
C ASP A 288 4.63 5.86 -3.38
N SER A 289 3.94 6.80 -4.04
CA SER A 289 3.78 6.76 -5.50
C SER A 289 5.10 6.95 -6.23
N GLY A 290 5.97 7.85 -5.73
CA GLY A 290 7.32 8.03 -6.24
C GLY A 290 8.18 6.79 -6.02
N GLY A 291 8.13 6.19 -4.84
CA GLY A 291 8.83 4.94 -4.53
C GLY A 291 8.38 3.77 -5.42
N ASN A 292 7.08 3.61 -5.62
CA ASN A 292 6.53 2.58 -6.50
C ASN A 292 6.92 2.80 -7.97
N ALA A 293 6.95 4.05 -8.44
CA ALA A 293 7.44 4.37 -9.78
C ALA A 293 8.92 4.01 -9.96
N VAL A 294 9.76 4.30 -8.95
CA VAL A 294 11.17 3.88 -8.91
C VAL A 294 11.27 2.34 -8.98
N SER A 295 10.44 1.61 -8.22
CA SER A 295 10.46 0.15 -8.20
C SER A 295 10.17 -0.45 -9.59
N VAL A 296 9.18 0.06 -10.31
CA VAL A 296 8.85 -0.38 -11.68
C VAL A 296 9.99 -0.05 -12.66
N MET A 297 10.56 1.16 -12.58
CA MET A 297 11.69 1.56 -13.43
C MET A 297 12.92 0.68 -13.18
N VAL A 298 13.24 0.43 -11.91
CA VAL A 298 14.40 -0.37 -11.51
C VAL A 298 14.22 -1.83 -11.92
N SER A 299 13.05 -2.43 -11.67
CA SER A 299 12.81 -3.85 -11.99
C SER A 299 12.95 -4.13 -13.48
N GLN A 300 12.37 -3.28 -14.36
CA GLN A 300 12.48 -3.46 -15.81
C GLN A 300 13.91 -3.24 -16.32
N ASN A 301 14.58 -2.18 -15.87
CA ASN A 301 15.94 -1.88 -16.31
C ASN A 301 16.96 -2.90 -15.79
N LEU A 302 16.75 -3.45 -14.58
CA LEU A 302 17.56 -4.55 -14.06
C LEU A 302 17.39 -5.80 -14.92
N GLY A 303 16.15 -6.18 -15.22
CA GLY A 303 15.86 -7.32 -16.10
C GLY A 303 16.49 -7.20 -17.47
N ALA A 304 16.56 -5.98 -18.01
CA ALA A 304 17.23 -5.68 -19.29
C ALA A 304 18.76 -5.54 -19.19
N GLY A 305 19.38 -5.69 -18.01
CA GLY A 305 20.81 -5.49 -17.80
C GLY A 305 21.27 -4.03 -17.84
N ASN A 306 20.35 -3.05 -17.80
CA ASN A 306 20.65 -1.62 -17.91
C ASN A 306 21.03 -1.00 -16.54
N HIS A 307 22.15 -1.43 -15.95
CA HIS A 307 22.58 -1.03 -14.60
C HIS A 307 22.75 0.49 -14.41
N ASP A 308 23.19 1.21 -15.43
CA ASP A 308 23.30 2.67 -15.38
C ASP A 308 21.93 3.34 -15.22
N ARG A 309 20.91 2.81 -15.92
CA ARG A 309 19.55 3.33 -15.79
C ARG A 309 18.95 2.98 -14.44
N VAL A 310 19.30 1.83 -13.86
CA VAL A 310 18.91 1.45 -12.48
C VAL A 310 19.38 2.51 -11.47
N LYS A 311 20.67 2.91 -11.51
CA LYS A 311 21.22 3.96 -10.64
C LYS A 311 20.58 5.32 -10.88
N LYS A 312 20.43 5.70 -12.15
CA LYS A 312 19.78 6.96 -12.55
C LYS A 312 18.30 7.01 -12.16
N SER A 313 17.62 5.87 -12.13
CA SER A 313 16.22 5.78 -11.67
C SER A 313 16.08 6.14 -10.19
N LEU A 314 17.01 5.69 -9.33
CA LEU A 314 17.04 6.13 -7.93
C LEU A 314 17.30 7.64 -7.83
N PHE A 315 18.29 8.15 -8.56
CA PHE A 315 18.64 9.59 -8.52
C PHE A 315 17.44 10.48 -8.91
N TRP A 316 16.80 10.19 -10.04
CA TRP A 316 15.63 10.96 -10.48
C TRP A 316 14.40 10.72 -9.61
N GLY A 317 14.26 9.55 -9.03
CA GLY A 317 13.22 9.26 -8.04
C GLY A 317 13.40 10.07 -6.76
N LEU A 318 14.63 10.18 -6.24
CA LEU A 318 14.96 11.05 -5.11
C LEU A 318 14.69 12.53 -5.43
N MET A 319 15.12 13.03 -6.60
CA MET A 319 14.87 14.42 -7.01
C MET A 319 13.36 14.71 -7.09
N LEU A 320 12.57 13.80 -7.67
CA LEU A 320 11.12 13.95 -7.73
C LEU A 320 10.52 13.98 -6.32
N ASN A 321 10.86 12.99 -5.48
CA ASN A 321 10.33 12.90 -4.12
C ASN A 321 10.72 14.13 -3.29
N TRP A 322 11.95 14.63 -3.39
CA TRP A 322 12.37 15.83 -2.67
C TRP A 322 11.66 17.08 -3.13
N THR A 323 11.48 17.25 -4.45
CA THR A 323 10.73 18.40 -5.00
C THR A 323 9.29 18.42 -4.48
N VAL A 324 8.62 17.28 -4.51
CA VAL A 324 7.25 17.15 -4.01
C VAL A 324 7.21 17.29 -2.48
N CYS A 325 8.19 16.71 -1.78
CA CYS A 325 8.32 16.79 -0.33
C CYS A 325 8.38 18.23 0.18
N VAL A 326 9.16 19.10 -0.45
CA VAL A 326 9.25 20.52 -0.05
C VAL A 326 7.87 21.17 -0.10
N VAL A 327 7.11 20.97 -1.17
CA VAL A 327 5.76 21.52 -1.32
C VAL A 327 4.81 20.97 -0.25
N ILE A 328 4.81 19.66 -0.05
CA ILE A 328 3.94 18.98 0.95
C ILE A 328 4.32 19.39 2.37
N SER A 329 5.62 19.44 2.70
CA SER A 329 6.09 19.85 4.03
C SER A 329 5.72 21.30 4.36
N LEU A 330 5.88 22.23 3.41
CA LEU A 330 5.45 23.61 3.59
C LEU A 330 3.93 23.72 3.77
N PHE A 331 3.17 22.98 2.95
CA PHE A 331 1.71 22.95 3.09
C PHE A 331 1.27 22.38 4.46
N MET A 332 1.89 21.29 4.92
CA MET A 332 1.60 20.71 6.23
C MET A 332 2.02 21.64 7.36
N PHE A 333 3.18 22.31 7.27
CA PHE A 333 3.67 23.18 8.32
C PHE A 333 2.80 24.43 8.48
N PHE A 334 2.51 25.15 7.40
CA PHE A 334 1.72 26.39 7.44
C PHE A 334 0.21 26.14 7.41
N GLY A 335 -0.24 25.07 6.75
CA GLY A 335 -1.65 24.70 6.59
C GLY A 335 -2.17 23.75 7.67
N SER A 336 -1.39 23.41 8.70
CA SER A 336 -1.78 22.45 9.75
C SER A 336 -3.11 22.82 10.43
N ASN A 337 -3.29 24.08 10.82
CA ASN A 337 -4.49 24.53 11.52
C ASN A 337 -5.76 24.45 10.64
N PRO A 338 -5.83 25.06 9.43
CA PRO A 338 -7.00 24.91 8.58
C PRO A 338 -7.27 23.45 8.19
N ALA A 339 -6.24 22.63 7.97
CA ALA A 339 -6.41 21.22 7.64
C ALA A 339 -7.02 20.42 8.81
N LEU A 340 -6.58 20.67 10.05
CA LEU A 340 -7.15 20.03 11.24
C LEU A 340 -8.60 20.42 11.50
N ARG A 341 -8.97 21.69 11.23
CA ARG A 341 -10.35 22.19 11.38
C ARG A 341 -11.35 21.55 10.41
N LEU A 342 -10.90 20.82 9.41
CA LEU A 342 -11.78 19.99 8.58
C LEU A 342 -12.28 18.76 9.33
N PHE A 343 -11.55 18.31 10.38
CA PHE A 343 -11.83 17.10 11.13
C PHE A 343 -12.19 17.35 12.59
N LEU A 344 -11.72 18.46 13.17
CA LEU A 344 -11.91 18.82 14.57
C LEU A 344 -12.80 20.04 14.70
N SER A 345 -13.64 20.06 15.74
CA SER A 345 -14.44 21.23 16.07
C SER A 345 -13.55 22.40 16.49
N SER A 346 -13.96 23.61 16.15
CA SER A 346 -13.25 24.84 16.56
C SER A 346 -13.27 25.07 18.09
N SER A 347 -14.18 24.41 18.82
CA SER A 347 -14.26 24.43 20.26
C SER A 347 -13.24 23.52 20.96
N ASP A 348 -12.63 22.55 20.25
CA ASP A 348 -11.70 21.59 20.81
C ASP A 348 -10.25 22.11 20.77
N GLU A 349 -9.99 23.22 21.49
CA GLU A 349 -8.69 23.91 21.48
C GLU A 349 -7.52 23.00 21.83
N LEU A 350 -7.70 22.09 22.80
CA LEU A 350 -6.65 21.16 23.21
C LEU A 350 -6.31 20.14 22.12
N ALA A 351 -7.31 19.60 21.43
CA ALA A 351 -7.11 18.68 20.31
C ALA A 351 -6.44 19.41 19.13
N LEU A 352 -6.85 20.65 18.84
CA LEU A 352 -6.20 21.48 17.82
C LEU A 352 -4.74 21.78 18.16
N TYR A 353 -4.43 22.08 19.42
CA TYR A 353 -3.06 22.31 19.88
C TYR A 353 -2.19 21.07 19.71
N TYR A 354 -2.64 19.90 20.16
CA TYR A 354 -1.92 18.62 19.97
C TYR A 354 -1.73 18.29 18.50
N GLY A 355 -2.76 18.41 17.69
CA GLY A 355 -2.70 18.13 16.25
C GLY A 355 -1.75 19.07 15.50
N ASN A 356 -1.78 20.39 15.82
CA ASN A 356 -0.88 21.37 15.23
C ASN A 356 0.59 21.10 15.59
N SER A 357 0.86 20.84 16.86
CA SER A 357 2.21 20.52 17.34
C SER A 357 2.75 19.28 16.68
N TYR A 358 1.92 18.24 16.52
CA TYR A 358 2.27 17.01 15.82
C TYR A 358 2.58 17.25 14.35
N ILE A 359 1.66 17.85 13.57
CA ILE A 359 1.80 18.03 12.13
C ILE A 359 2.98 18.93 11.79
N ARG A 360 3.17 20.03 12.51
CA ARG A 360 4.31 20.94 12.30
C ARG A 360 5.63 20.25 12.55
N LEU A 361 5.76 19.48 13.62
CA LEU A 361 7.00 18.79 13.93
C LEU A 361 7.28 17.68 12.91
N ILE A 362 6.30 16.85 12.57
CA ILE A 362 6.50 15.74 11.64
C ILE A 362 6.81 16.23 10.23
N SER A 363 6.25 17.38 9.81
CA SER A 363 6.48 17.94 8.46
C SER A 363 7.95 18.25 8.20
N VAL A 364 8.73 18.60 9.21
CA VAL A 364 10.17 18.85 9.10
C VAL A 364 10.93 17.56 8.74
N PHE A 365 10.44 16.40 9.18
CA PHE A 365 11.06 15.10 8.95
C PHE A 365 10.60 14.42 7.66
N TYR A 366 9.63 14.95 6.93
CA TYR A 366 9.09 14.33 5.72
C TYR A 366 10.14 14.10 4.64
N ILE A 367 11.21 14.89 4.61
CA ILE A 367 12.34 14.69 3.70
C ILE A 367 12.94 13.29 3.84
N PHE A 368 13.04 12.78 5.07
CA PHE A 368 13.55 11.42 5.34
C PHE A 368 12.52 10.36 4.98
N CYS A 369 11.22 10.62 5.22
CA CYS A 369 10.15 9.73 4.80
C CYS A 369 10.16 9.50 3.28
N PHE A 370 10.19 10.57 2.50
CA PHE A 370 10.20 10.53 1.05
C PHE A 370 11.49 9.95 0.47
N THR A 371 12.64 10.22 1.12
CA THR A 371 13.91 9.59 0.80
C THR A 371 13.82 8.08 1.04
N GLY A 372 13.27 7.66 2.18
CA GLY A 372 13.04 6.25 2.51
C GLY A 372 12.16 5.54 1.49
N SER A 373 11.06 6.17 1.05
CA SER A 373 10.17 5.60 0.02
C SER A 373 10.89 5.37 -1.31
N ALA A 374 11.75 6.30 -1.76
CA ALA A 374 12.53 6.12 -2.98
C ALA A 374 13.56 5.00 -2.86
N TYR A 375 14.28 4.90 -1.72
CA TYR A 375 15.21 3.81 -1.45
C TYR A 375 14.49 2.45 -1.36
N MET A 376 13.34 2.39 -0.68
CA MET A 376 12.55 1.15 -0.61
C MET A 376 12.11 0.70 -2.00
N GLY A 377 11.65 1.63 -2.85
CA GLY A 377 11.31 1.32 -4.24
C GLY A 377 12.51 0.78 -5.02
N TYR A 378 13.68 1.38 -4.82
CA TYR A 378 14.93 0.93 -5.45
C TYR A 378 15.33 -0.48 -5.01
N PHE A 379 15.36 -0.77 -3.69
CA PHE A 379 15.71 -2.10 -3.19
C PHE A 379 14.69 -3.16 -3.59
N LYS A 380 13.39 -2.84 -3.53
CA LYS A 380 12.34 -3.74 -4.03
C LYS A 380 12.54 -4.05 -5.52
N GLY A 381 12.72 -3.02 -6.35
CA GLY A 381 12.93 -3.20 -7.79
C GLY A 381 14.15 -4.04 -8.13
N GLN A 382 15.19 -4.01 -7.30
CA GLN A 382 16.36 -4.88 -7.42
C GLN A 382 16.16 -6.30 -6.84
N GLY A 383 15.05 -6.56 -6.16
CA GLY A 383 14.79 -7.84 -5.51
C GLY A 383 15.34 -7.97 -4.08
N TYR A 384 15.96 -6.93 -3.52
CA TYR A 384 16.43 -6.93 -2.14
C TYR A 384 15.28 -6.65 -1.15
N MET A 385 14.23 -7.50 -1.21
CA MET A 385 13.01 -7.34 -0.40
C MET A 385 13.30 -7.33 1.11
N VAL A 386 14.27 -8.15 1.57
CA VAL A 386 14.65 -8.24 2.98
C VAL A 386 15.22 -6.91 3.49
N ILE A 387 16.03 -6.21 2.69
CA ILE A 387 16.58 -4.90 3.07
C ILE A 387 15.46 -3.88 3.26
N ALA A 388 14.50 -3.84 2.34
CA ALA A 388 13.35 -2.97 2.44
C ALA A 388 12.48 -3.29 3.68
N PHE A 389 12.25 -4.58 3.94
CA PHE A 389 11.52 -5.06 5.13
C PHE A 389 12.23 -4.68 6.43
N CYS A 390 13.55 -4.95 6.54
CA CYS A 390 14.32 -4.62 7.73
C CYS A 390 14.34 -3.11 8.01
N GLY A 391 14.50 -2.27 6.96
CA GLY A 391 14.46 -0.82 7.11
C GLY A 391 13.12 -0.32 7.65
N THR A 392 12.01 -0.83 7.10
CA THR A 392 10.66 -0.51 7.57
C THR A 392 10.43 -0.97 9.01
N THR A 393 10.78 -2.21 9.32
CA THR A 393 10.59 -2.80 10.66
C THR A 393 11.40 -2.07 11.72
N LEU A 394 12.65 -1.70 11.40
CA LEU A 394 13.51 -0.91 12.28
C LEU A 394 12.87 0.43 12.67
N HIS A 395 12.35 1.18 11.67
CA HIS A 395 11.59 2.40 11.90
C HIS A 395 10.39 2.19 12.82
N ILE A 396 9.59 1.15 12.54
CA ILE A 396 8.34 0.87 13.26
C ILE A 396 8.60 0.53 14.72
N ILE A 397 9.54 -0.38 14.98
CA ILE A 397 9.89 -0.81 16.34
C ILE A 397 10.42 0.38 17.14
N PHE A 398 11.37 1.13 16.56
CA PHE A 398 11.95 2.31 17.20
C PHE A 398 10.86 3.34 17.56
N ARG A 399 10.01 3.69 16.60
CA ARG A 399 8.90 4.61 16.80
C ARG A 399 7.94 4.12 17.90
N ALA A 400 7.51 2.86 17.86
CA ALA A 400 6.53 2.33 18.81
C ALA A 400 7.07 2.33 20.24
N ILE A 401 8.28 1.81 20.45
CA ILE A 401 8.89 1.71 21.79
C ILE A 401 9.17 3.10 22.36
N CYS A 402 9.86 3.96 21.62
CA CYS A 402 10.24 5.28 22.11
C CYS A 402 9.04 6.18 22.35
N SER A 403 8.01 6.13 21.48
CA SER A 403 6.76 6.86 21.69
C SER A 403 6.06 6.38 22.97
N ALA A 404 5.93 5.08 23.19
CA ALA A 404 5.27 4.52 24.38
C ALA A 404 5.93 4.96 25.70
N ILE A 405 7.26 5.05 25.73
CA ILE A 405 8.03 5.45 26.92
C ILE A 405 7.87 6.95 27.23
N ILE A 406 7.82 7.79 26.18
CA ILE A 406 7.94 9.26 26.34
C ILE A 406 6.62 10.00 26.21
N ILE A 407 5.57 9.35 25.68
CA ILE A 407 4.27 10.01 25.37
C ILE A 407 3.65 10.67 26.61
N GLY A 408 3.80 10.09 27.78
CA GLY A 408 3.28 10.68 29.03
C GLY A 408 3.91 12.03 29.42
N LYS A 409 5.12 12.32 28.92
CA LYS A 409 5.85 13.57 29.18
C LYS A 409 5.66 14.61 28.05
N MET A 410 5.61 14.16 26.80
CA MET A 410 5.64 15.05 25.64
C MET A 410 4.32 15.04 24.82
N GLY A 411 3.34 14.22 25.23
CA GLY A 411 2.08 14.09 24.46
C GLY A 411 2.32 13.61 23.04
N LEU A 412 1.51 14.08 22.09
CA LEU A 412 1.63 13.70 20.65
C LEU A 412 2.94 14.13 19.99
N THR A 413 3.64 15.11 20.56
CA THR A 413 4.94 15.56 20.06
C THR A 413 6.00 14.44 20.14
N ALA A 414 5.88 13.54 21.15
CA ALA A 414 6.71 12.34 21.22
C ALA A 414 6.54 11.46 20.00
N VAL A 415 5.29 11.20 19.58
CA VAL A 415 5.00 10.35 18.41
C VAL A 415 5.57 10.98 17.13
N ALA A 416 5.44 12.30 16.95
CA ALA A 416 5.99 13.00 15.80
C ALA A 416 7.53 12.92 15.79
N LEU A 417 8.19 13.19 16.92
CA LEU A 417 9.63 13.18 17.05
C LEU A 417 10.20 11.79 16.74
N PHE A 418 9.67 10.73 17.38
CA PHE A 418 10.19 9.39 17.18
C PHE A 418 9.80 8.77 15.84
N SER A 419 8.74 9.25 15.18
CA SER A 419 8.49 8.95 13.78
C SER A 419 9.58 9.54 12.89
N GLY A 420 9.93 10.81 13.09
CA GLY A 420 10.99 11.48 12.34
C GLY A 420 12.36 10.85 12.55
N LEU A 421 12.76 10.63 13.81
CA LEU A 421 14.03 9.95 14.14
C LEU A 421 14.07 8.51 13.59
N GLY A 422 12.95 7.81 13.61
CA GLY A 422 12.83 6.49 13.02
C GLY A 422 13.01 6.52 11.49
N TRP A 423 12.52 7.55 10.79
CA TRP A 423 12.79 7.72 9.36
C TRP A 423 14.26 8.00 9.08
N ILE A 424 14.94 8.81 9.92
CA ILE A 424 16.39 9.01 9.83
C ILE A 424 17.12 7.69 9.97
N LEU A 425 16.77 6.89 10.99
CA LEU A 425 17.36 5.58 11.23
C LEU A 425 17.16 4.63 10.04
N CYS A 426 15.96 4.59 9.49
CA CYS A 426 15.63 3.82 8.29
C CYS A 426 16.48 4.25 7.08
N VAL A 427 16.53 5.55 6.79
CA VAL A 427 17.30 6.08 5.65
C VAL A 427 18.79 5.81 5.83
N THR A 428 19.31 5.96 7.04
CA THR A 428 20.71 5.63 7.35
C THR A 428 21.01 4.15 7.07
N PHE A 429 20.16 3.25 7.54
CA PHE A 429 20.27 1.81 7.29
C PHE A 429 20.24 1.51 5.78
N LEU A 430 19.27 2.09 5.03
CA LEU A 430 19.14 1.89 3.58
C LEU A 430 20.35 2.46 2.83
N THR A 431 20.87 3.63 3.23
CA THR A 431 22.04 4.26 2.61
C THR A 431 23.30 3.43 2.82
N ILE A 432 23.52 2.88 4.03
CA ILE A 432 24.64 1.99 4.31
C ILE A 432 24.58 0.74 3.40
N ASN A 433 23.41 0.13 3.27
CA ASN A 433 23.25 -1.02 2.39
C ASN A 433 23.43 -0.66 0.90
N PHE A 434 22.98 0.52 0.48
CA PHE A 434 23.21 1.02 -0.88
C PHE A 434 24.71 1.14 -1.18
N ILE A 435 25.49 1.76 -0.29
CA ILE A 435 26.94 1.91 -0.44
C ILE A 435 27.64 0.54 -0.46
N ARG A 436 27.25 -0.39 0.41
CA ARG A 436 27.82 -1.75 0.48
C ARG A 436 27.58 -2.54 -0.82
N ILE A 437 26.37 -2.47 -1.38
CA ILE A 437 26.03 -3.18 -2.62
C ILE A 437 26.71 -2.51 -3.82
N ALA A 438 26.75 -1.17 -3.86
CA ALA A 438 27.44 -0.43 -4.92
C ALA A 438 28.94 -0.76 -4.94
N GLY A 439 29.59 -0.85 -3.76
CA GLY A 439 31.00 -1.22 -3.63
C GLY A 439 31.30 -2.67 -4.03
N LYS A 440 30.40 -3.62 -3.73
CA LYS A 440 30.54 -5.02 -4.17
C LYS A 440 30.45 -5.16 -5.69
N ASN A 441 29.50 -4.47 -6.31
CA ASN A 441 29.31 -4.52 -7.76
C ASN A 441 30.44 -3.84 -8.54
N ALA A 442 31.23 -2.97 -7.92
CA ALA A 442 32.43 -2.40 -8.53
C ALA A 442 33.60 -3.40 -8.59
N ASN A 443 33.58 -4.46 -7.77
CA ASN A 443 34.69 -5.42 -7.60
C ASN A 443 34.43 -6.81 -8.20
N ILE A 444 33.30 -7.05 -8.85
CA ILE A 444 32.98 -8.35 -9.45
C ILE A 444 32.92 -8.19 -10.97
N PRO A 445 33.83 -8.82 -11.73
CA PRO A 445 33.60 -9.04 -13.15
C PRO A 445 32.38 -9.99 -13.26
N PHE A 446 31.40 -9.56 -14.05
CA PHE A 446 30.07 -10.15 -14.23
C PHE A 446 30.10 -11.68 -14.38
N SER A 447 29.64 -12.40 -13.37
CA SER A 447 29.12 -13.74 -13.52
C SER A 447 27.64 -13.71 -13.13
N HIS A 448 26.80 -14.13 -14.05
CA HIS A 448 25.39 -14.40 -13.80
C HIS A 448 25.29 -15.60 -12.86
N ASP A 449 25.05 -15.33 -11.55
CA ASP A 449 24.52 -16.34 -10.65
C ASP A 449 23.67 -15.63 -9.57
N PRO A 450 22.35 -15.76 -9.60
CA PRO A 450 21.48 -15.33 -8.52
C PRO A 450 21.37 -16.49 -7.51
N ASN A 451 22.30 -16.58 -6.55
CA ASN A 451 22.11 -17.41 -5.35
C ASN A 451 21.27 -16.68 -4.28
#